data_5fd6877e1eec1024cd024419399477bd
#
_entry.id   5fd6877e1eec1024cd024419399477bd
#
_cell.length_a   1.000
_cell.length_b   1.000
_cell.length_c   1.000
_cell.angle_alpha   90.00
_cell.angle_beta   90.00
_cell.angle_gamma   90.00
#
_symmetry.space_group_name_H-M   'P 1'
#
loop_
_entity.id
_entity.type
_entity.pdbx_description
1 polymer ?
#
loop_
_entity_poly.entity_id
_entity_poly.type
_entity_poly.pdbx_seq_one_letter_code
_entity_poly.pdbx_strand_id
1 'polypeptide(L)'
;GETMLKTFMKMFNIHYRTQVGVKEVTADSVILSTGEVLKSNLTQLMPPFIGVDFVQNSPSLTPTANGYIPVEDTYQHKQIKNVWAAGIAVQVDLPFTCKNIPFAAPKTGYPSDETGKIVAENIVRLAKGNTNLKHKAWGKIPGLCIMDAGKKEVIIFSNHLFKPRTFAIMIPNVIYDFNKVILEKYFLWKSRKGYAFLP
;
A
#
# COMPACT_ATOMS: atom_id res chain seq x y z
N GLY A 1 7.24 10.97 13.12
CA GLY A 1 6.40 10.98 11.92
C GLY A 1 5.27 12.01 11.99
N GLU A 2 4.38 11.90 12.98
CA GLU A 2 3.22 12.79 13.12
C GLU A 2 3.61 14.26 13.29
N THR A 3 4.55 14.55 14.17
CA THR A 3 5.03 15.93 14.40
C THR A 3 5.60 16.55 13.14
N MET A 4 6.38 15.80 12.37
CA MET A 4 6.94 16.27 11.10
C MET A 4 5.85 16.53 10.07
N LEU A 5 4.88 15.64 9.95
CA LEU A 5 3.74 15.83 9.04
C LEU A 5 2.94 17.08 9.39
N LYS A 6 2.65 17.30 10.67
CA LYS A 6 1.98 18.52 11.15
C LYS A 6 2.77 19.79 10.80
N THR A 7 4.10 19.74 10.93
CA THR A 7 4.98 20.86 10.57
C THR A 7 4.91 21.14 9.06
N PHE A 8 4.94 20.12 8.21
CA PHE A 8 4.77 20.28 6.78
C PHE A 8 3.41 20.86 6.42
N MET A 9 2.33 20.34 6.98
CA MET A 9 0.98 20.87 6.74
C MET A 9 0.90 22.36 7.07
N LYS A 10 1.43 22.76 8.23
CA LYS A 10 1.49 24.16 8.62
C LYS A 10 2.34 25.01 7.67
N MET A 11 3.52 24.51 7.28
CA MET A 11 4.43 25.24 6.39
C MET A 11 3.84 25.52 5.01
N PHE A 12 3.02 24.60 4.51
CA PHE A 12 2.34 24.73 3.22
C PHE A 12 0.92 25.29 3.32
N ASN A 13 0.53 25.78 4.50
CA ASN A 13 -0.83 26.28 4.77
C ASN A 13 -1.93 25.26 4.41
N ILE A 14 -1.67 23.97 4.69
CA ILE A 14 -2.62 22.89 4.44
C ILE A 14 -3.46 22.66 5.70
N HIS A 15 -4.74 22.90 5.60
CA HIS A 15 -5.70 22.56 6.64
C HIS A 15 -6.08 21.07 6.49
N TYR A 16 -6.19 20.35 7.59
CA TYR A 16 -6.56 18.95 7.58
C TYR A 16 -7.60 18.62 8.64
N ARG A 17 -8.36 17.59 8.37
CA ARG A 17 -9.31 16.99 9.32
C ARG A 17 -8.94 15.53 9.49
N THR A 18 -8.99 15.03 10.72
CA THR A 18 -8.72 13.63 11.06
C THR A 18 -9.97 12.99 11.64
N GLN A 19 -10.09 11.67 11.49
CA GLN A 19 -11.21 10.87 12.01
C GLN A 19 -12.57 11.29 11.47
N VAL A 20 -12.61 11.86 10.28
CA VAL A 20 -13.83 12.24 9.56
C VAL A 20 -13.85 11.59 8.18
N GLY A 21 -15.00 11.13 7.75
CA GLY A 21 -15.26 10.64 6.40
C GLY A 21 -15.89 11.73 5.53
N VAL A 22 -15.82 11.54 4.22
CA VAL A 22 -16.60 12.34 3.26
C VAL A 22 -17.99 11.71 3.15
N LYS A 23 -19.02 12.49 3.37
CA LYS A 23 -20.43 12.09 3.25
C LYS A 23 -20.93 12.33 1.83
N GLU A 24 -20.61 13.49 1.28
CA GLU A 24 -21.09 13.90 -0.02
C GLU A 24 -20.13 14.90 -0.67
N VAL A 25 -20.02 14.86 -1.99
CA VAL A 25 -19.29 15.84 -2.80
C VAL A 25 -20.28 16.50 -3.74
N THR A 26 -20.37 17.83 -3.70
CA THR A 26 -21.18 18.64 -4.60
C THR A 26 -20.29 19.36 -5.62
N ALA A 27 -20.87 20.17 -6.48
CA ALA A 27 -20.11 20.93 -7.47
C ALA A 27 -19.16 21.96 -6.87
N ASP A 28 -19.44 22.46 -5.67
CA ASP A 28 -18.74 23.58 -5.02
C ASP A 28 -18.33 23.29 -3.57
N SER A 29 -18.65 22.12 -3.05
CA SER A 29 -18.39 21.81 -1.65
C SER A 29 -18.21 20.32 -1.37
N VAL A 30 -17.61 20.03 -0.22
CA VAL A 30 -17.48 18.69 0.36
C VAL A 30 -18.16 18.69 1.72
N ILE A 31 -19.08 17.77 1.93
CA ILE A 31 -19.80 17.58 3.20
C ILE A 31 -19.15 16.45 3.96
N LEU A 32 -18.68 16.72 5.15
CA LEU A 32 -18.05 15.73 6.02
C LEU A 32 -19.07 14.93 6.84
N SER A 33 -18.67 13.78 7.35
CA SER A 33 -19.51 12.93 8.22
C SER A 33 -19.95 13.64 9.52
N THR A 34 -19.25 14.70 9.90
CA THR A 34 -19.59 15.56 11.04
C THR A 34 -20.67 16.59 10.72
N GLY A 35 -21.04 16.75 9.46
CA GLY A 35 -21.93 17.83 8.98
C GLY A 35 -21.18 19.11 8.59
N GLU A 36 -19.87 19.21 8.80
CA GLU A 36 -19.07 20.36 8.34
C GLU A 36 -19.09 20.43 6.81
N VAL A 37 -19.34 21.63 6.27
CA VAL A 37 -19.34 21.90 4.84
C VAL A 37 -18.09 22.68 4.48
N LEU A 38 -17.27 22.11 3.62
CA LEU A 38 -16.05 22.74 3.12
C LEU A 38 -16.28 23.21 1.69
N LYS A 39 -16.18 24.50 1.42
CA LYS A 39 -16.21 25.03 0.05
C LYS A 39 -14.97 24.59 -0.72
N SER A 40 -15.15 24.18 -1.96
CA SER A 40 -14.08 23.68 -2.81
C SER A 40 -14.30 24.04 -4.27
N ASN A 41 -13.29 24.62 -4.90
CA ASN A 41 -13.28 24.87 -6.35
C ASN A 41 -12.76 23.67 -7.13
N LEU A 42 -12.00 22.77 -6.46
CA LEU A 42 -11.50 21.52 -7.03
C LEU A 42 -11.43 20.48 -5.92
N THR A 43 -12.09 19.36 -6.11
CA THR A 43 -12.06 18.25 -5.17
C THR A 43 -11.38 17.03 -5.81
N GLN A 44 -10.30 16.58 -5.20
CA GLN A 44 -9.69 15.30 -5.53
C GLN A 44 -10.08 14.28 -4.46
N LEU A 45 -10.92 13.33 -4.82
CA LEU A 45 -11.39 12.27 -3.93
C LEU A 45 -10.62 10.98 -4.20
N MET A 46 -10.14 10.35 -3.13
CA MET A 46 -9.56 9.02 -3.19
C MET A 46 -10.47 8.06 -2.40
N PRO A 47 -11.40 7.38 -3.08
CA PRO A 47 -12.31 6.45 -2.43
C PRO A 47 -11.55 5.20 -1.95
N PRO A 48 -12.14 4.39 -1.05
CA PRO A 48 -11.57 3.09 -0.69
C PRO A 48 -11.39 2.21 -1.91
N PHE A 49 -10.24 1.53 -1.98
CA PHE A 49 -9.97 0.56 -3.03
C PHE A 49 -10.82 -0.69 -2.82
N ILE A 50 -11.32 -1.24 -3.90
CA ILE A 50 -11.98 -2.55 -3.97
C ILE A 50 -11.18 -3.46 -4.91
N GLY A 51 -11.37 -4.76 -4.80
CA GLY A 51 -10.78 -5.72 -5.73
C GLY A 51 -11.34 -5.55 -7.15
N VAL A 52 -10.60 -6.04 -8.13
CA VAL A 52 -11.01 -5.95 -9.54
C VAL A 52 -12.26 -6.79 -9.81
N ASP A 53 -13.08 -6.36 -10.76
CA ASP A 53 -14.37 -6.99 -11.10
C ASP A 53 -14.24 -8.48 -11.41
N PHE A 54 -13.19 -8.85 -12.11
CA PHE A 54 -12.91 -10.25 -12.43
C PHE A 54 -12.81 -11.12 -11.15
N VAL A 55 -12.16 -10.64 -10.10
CA VAL A 55 -12.06 -11.36 -8.81
C VAL A 55 -13.41 -11.36 -8.09
N GLN A 56 -14.08 -10.22 -8.05
CA GLN A 56 -15.39 -10.10 -7.41
C GLN A 56 -16.44 -11.03 -8.06
N ASN A 57 -16.39 -11.17 -9.39
CA ASN A 57 -17.29 -12.00 -10.16
C ASN A 57 -16.83 -13.47 -10.30
N SER A 58 -15.82 -13.87 -9.55
CA SER A 58 -15.31 -15.26 -9.50
C SER A 58 -15.57 -15.91 -8.13
N PRO A 59 -16.79 -16.42 -7.88
CA PRO A 59 -17.12 -17.00 -6.55
C PRO A 59 -16.21 -18.15 -6.15
N SER A 60 -15.68 -18.89 -7.13
CA SER A 60 -14.70 -19.97 -6.90
C SER A 60 -13.42 -19.51 -6.22
N LEU A 61 -13.05 -18.23 -6.35
CA LEU A 61 -11.91 -17.65 -5.65
C LEU A 61 -12.26 -17.22 -4.21
N THR A 62 -13.50 -17.44 -3.77
CA THR A 62 -13.97 -17.04 -2.42
C THR A 62 -13.52 -15.63 -2.02
N PRO A 63 -13.75 -14.60 -2.88
CA PRO A 63 -13.27 -13.28 -2.59
C PRO A 63 -13.91 -12.72 -1.32
N THR A 64 -13.20 -11.83 -0.64
CA THR A 64 -13.79 -11.08 0.48
C THR A 64 -14.87 -10.13 -0.01
N ALA A 65 -15.67 -9.57 0.90
CA ALA A 65 -16.72 -8.60 0.55
C ALA A 65 -16.20 -7.40 -0.27
N ASN A 66 -14.91 -7.06 -0.10
CA ASN A 66 -14.25 -5.99 -0.87
C ASN A 66 -13.55 -6.51 -2.14
N GLY A 67 -13.76 -7.77 -2.55
CA GLY A 67 -13.20 -8.35 -3.76
C GLY A 67 -11.71 -8.69 -3.72
N TYR A 68 -11.11 -8.86 -2.54
CA TYR A 68 -9.73 -9.29 -2.38
C TYR A 68 -9.62 -10.80 -2.21
N ILE A 69 -8.48 -11.37 -2.62
CA ILE A 69 -8.21 -12.80 -2.54
C ILE A 69 -7.66 -13.15 -1.15
N PRO A 70 -8.30 -14.06 -0.41
CA PRO A 70 -7.82 -14.51 0.89
C PRO A 70 -6.61 -15.44 0.71
N VAL A 71 -5.48 -15.06 1.30
CA VAL A 71 -4.22 -15.81 1.22
C VAL A 71 -3.62 -16.06 2.60
N GLU A 72 -2.75 -17.07 2.67
CA GLU A 72 -1.86 -17.30 3.80
C GLU A 72 -0.62 -16.38 3.72
N ASP A 73 0.24 -16.40 4.73
CA ASP A 73 1.51 -15.66 4.73
C ASP A 73 2.51 -16.14 3.67
N THR A 74 2.23 -17.26 3.01
CA THR A 74 2.92 -17.76 1.81
C THR A 74 2.43 -17.10 0.52
N TYR A 75 1.31 -16.36 0.59
CA TYR A 75 0.55 -15.80 -0.52
C TYR A 75 -0.14 -16.86 -1.40
N GLN A 76 -0.25 -18.09 -0.92
CA GLN A 76 -1.11 -19.12 -1.47
C GLN A 76 -2.55 -18.89 -1.00
N HIS A 77 -3.52 -19.14 -1.85
CA HIS A 77 -4.93 -19.05 -1.49
C HIS A 77 -5.26 -19.98 -0.33
N LYS A 78 -6.05 -19.51 0.64
CA LYS A 78 -6.36 -20.26 1.87
C LYS A 78 -7.02 -21.63 1.61
N GLN A 79 -7.80 -21.76 0.55
CA GLN A 79 -8.56 -22.98 0.24
C GLN A 79 -8.11 -23.69 -1.03
N ILE A 80 -7.55 -22.96 -1.99
CA ILE A 80 -7.22 -23.49 -3.32
C ILE A 80 -5.70 -23.52 -3.52
N LYS A 81 -5.10 -24.69 -3.40
CA LYS A 81 -3.63 -24.86 -3.33
C LYS A 81 -2.86 -24.46 -4.59
N ASN A 82 -3.49 -24.43 -5.75
CA ASN A 82 -2.87 -24.04 -7.03
C ASN A 82 -3.13 -22.57 -7.40
N VAL A 83 -3.76 -21.79 -6.51
CA VAL A 83 -4.01 -20.37 -6.71
C VAL A 83 -3.11 -19.56 -5.77
N TRP A 84 -2.52 -18.53 -6.33
CA TRP A 84 -1.63 -17.60 -5.64
C TRP A 84 -2.06 -16.18 -5.95
N ALA A 85 -1.89 -15.28 -5.00
CA ALA A 85 -2.11 -13.87 -5.22
C ALA A 85 -1.04 -13.04 -4.51
N ALA A 86 -0.70 -11.90 -5.10
CA ALA A 86 0.30 -10.99 -4.56
C ALA A 86 -0.14 -9.53 -4.73
N GLY A 87 0.53 -8.65 -4.04
CA GLY A 87 0.32 -7.21 -4.18
C GLY A 87 -1.06 -6.74 -3.75
N ILE A 88 -1.60 -5.83 -4.52
CA ILE A 88 -2.87 -5.17 -4.19
C ILE A 88 -4.09 -6.09 -4.28
N ALA A 89 -3.96 -7.27 -4.88
CA ALA A 89 -5.05 -8.24 -5.01
C ALA A 89 -5.34 -9.02 -3.73
N VAL A 90 -4.40 -9.05 -2.77
CA VAL A 90 -4.54 -9.86 -1.56
C VAL A 90 -5.36 -9.17 -0.48
N GLN A 91 -6.13 -9.97 0.26
CA GLN A 91 -6.73 -9.53 1.52
C GLN A 91 -5.64 -9.35 2.58
N VAL A 92 -5.57 -8.17 3.17
CA VAL A 92 -4.67 -7.86 4.26
C VAL A 92 -5.48 -7.49 5.49
N ASP A 93 -5.38 -8.31 6.53
CA ASP A 93 -6.01 -8.03 7.80
C ASP A 93 -5.14 -7.07 8.61
N LEU A 94 -5.75 -6.01 9.10
CA LEU A 94 -5.04 -5.02 9.91
C LEU A 94 -4.98 -5.47 11.37
N PRO A 95 -3.83 -5.30 12.04
CA PRO A 95 -3.70 -5.62 13.46
C PRO A 95 -4.35 -4.58 14.39
N PHE A 96 -5.10 -3.63 13.83
CA PHE A 96 -5.78 -2.56 14.55
C PHE A 96 -7.04 -2.13 13.81
N THR A 97 -7.96 -1.55 14.54
CA THR A 97 -9.22 -0.99 14.00
C THR A 97 -9.22 0.53 14.13
N CYS A 98 -9.74 1.21 13.11
CA CYS A 98 -10.07 2.63 13.18
C CYS A 98 -11.57 2.78 13.43
N LYS A 99 -11.94 3.42 14.52
CA LYS A 99 -13.35 3.47 14.98
C LYS A 99 -14.29 4.22 14.02
N ASN A 100 -13.81 5.25 13.36
CA ASN A 100 -14.66 6.21 12.65
C ASN A 100 -14.43 6.26 11.13
N ILE A 101 -13.42 5.58 10.61
CA ILE A 101 -13.07 5.63 9.21
C ILE A 101 -12.62 4.25 8.74
N PRO A 102 -13.09 3.78 7.57
CA PRO A 102 -12.51 2.61 6.94
C PRO A 102 -11.01 2.85 6.71
N PHE A 103 -10.19 1.98 7.25
CA PHE A 103 -8.74 2.02 7.01
C PHE A 103 -8.32 0.72 6.34
N ALA A 104 -7.48 0.82 5.33
CA ALA A 104 -6.94 -0.33 4.62
C ALA A 104 -5.41 -0.35 4.66
N ALA A 105 -4.84 -1.52 4.45
CA ALA A 105 -3.39 -1.65 4.29
C ALA A 105 -2.90 -0.81 3.09
N PRO A 106 -1.71 -0.19 3.18
CA PRO A 106 -1.14 0.53 2.06
C PRO A 106 -1.00 -0.38 0.83
N LYS A 107 -1.70 -0.07 -0.24
CA LYS A 107 -1.67 -0.79 -1.52
C LYS A 107 -0.66 -0.10 -2.45
N THR A 108 0.65 -0.28 -2.20
CA THR A 108 1.73 0.40 -2.91
C THR A 108 2.63 -0.59 -3.67
N GLY A 109 3.47 -0.06 -4.55
CA GLY A 109 4.32 -0.88 -5.43
C GLY A 109 5.33 -1.75 -4.69
N TYR A 110 5.99 -1.22 -3.66
CA TYR A 110 7.03 -1.96 -2.94
C TYR A 110 6.52 -3.24 -2.26
N PRO A 111 5.45 -3.23 -1.44
CA PRO A 111 4.88 -4.48 -0.92
C PRO A 111 4.38 -5.42 -2.02
N SER A 112 3.94 -4.89 -3.16
CA SER A 112 3.50 -5.70 -4.29
C SER A 112 4.66 -6.45 -4.93
N ASP A 113 5.81 -5.80 -5.12
CA ASP A 113 7.04 -6.41 -5.63
C ASP A 113 7.55 -7.50 -4.67
N GLU A 114 7.62 -7.20 -3.38
CA GLU A 114 8.08 -8.15 -2.35
C GLU A 114 7.19 -9.40 -2.26
N THR A 115 5.88 -9.23 -2.28
CA THR A 115 4.97 -10.37 -2.24
C THR A 115 5.00 -11.18 -3.54
N GLY A 116 5.17 -10.52 -4.68
CA GLY A 116 5.37 -11.17 -5.97
C GLY A 116 6.62 -12.06 -6.00
N LYS A 117 7.73 -11.60 -5.42
CA LYS A 117 8.96 -12.41 -5.28
C LYS A 117 8.73 -13.64 -4.41
N ILE A 118 8.00 -13.50 -3.29
CA ILE A 118 7.67 -14.63 -2.41
C ILE A 118 6.82 -15.66 -3.16
N VAL A 119 5.81 -15.23 -3.90
CA VAL A 119 4.96 -16.10 -4.72
C VAL A 119 5.81 -16.85 -5.74
N ALA A 120 6.62 -16.15 -6.52
CA ALA A 120 7.47 -16.75 -7.54
C ALA A 120 8.42 -17.81 -6.95
N GLU A 121 9.08 -17.49 -5.84
CA GLU A 121 9.97 -18.42 -5.15
C GLU A 121 9.23 -19.64 -4.61
N ASN A 122 8.05 -19.46 -4.01
CA ASN A 122 7.26 -20.56 -3.49
C ASN A 122 6.76 -21.50 -4.59
N ILE A 123 6.33 -20.96 -5.73
CA ILE A 123 5.95 -21.75 -6.89
C ILE A 123 7.15 -22.60 -7.38
N VAL A 124 8.34 -22.00 -7.49
CA VAL A 124 9.56 -22.70 -7.89
C VAL A 124 9.94 -23.79 -6.87
N ARG A 125 9.79 -23.50 -5.56
CA ARG A 125 10.04 -24.51 -4.51
C ARG A 125 9.13 -25.71 -4.68
N LEU A 126 7.84 -25.49 -4.85
CA LEU A 126 6.87 -26.58 -5.06
C LEU A 126 7.16 -27.37 -6.35
N ALA A 127 7.49 -26.69 -7.44
CA ALA A 127 7.84 -27.34 -8.70
C ALA A 127 9.09 -28.26 -8.58
N LYS A 128 9.98 -27.96 -7.62
CA LYS A 128 11.15 -28.76 -7.27
C LYS A 128 10.88 -29.80 -6.17
N GLY A 129 9.63 -30.01 -5.76
CA GLY A 129 9.25 -30.92 -4.68
C GLY A 129 9.56 -30.45 -3.27
N ASN A 130 9.96 -29.18 -3.10
CA ASN A 130 10.26 -28.62 -1.79
C ASN A 130 8.99 -27.97 -1.20
N THR A 131 8.47 -28.54 -0.11
CA THR A 131 7.27 -28.08 0.60
C THR A 131 7.56 -27.05 1.68
N ASN A 132 8.84 -26.76 1.97
CA ASN A 132 9.21 -25.69 2.91
C ASN A 132 9.09 -24.33 2.23
N LEU A 133 7.91 -23.74 2.31
CA LEU A 133 7.60 -22.46 1.67
C LEU A 133 8.08 -21.28 2.50
N LYS A 134 8.38 -20.18 1.83
CA LYS A 134 8.60 -18.88 2.49
C LYS A 134 7.31 -18.30 3.02
N HIS A 135 7.38 -17.81 4.24
CA HIS A 135 6.29 -17.11 4.91
C HIS A 135 6.72 -15.68 5.22
N LYS A 136 5.90 -14.71 4.90
CA LYS A 136 6.13 -13.32 5.28
C LYS A 136 4.80 -12.58 5.40
N ALA A 137 4.34 -12.38 6.62
CA ALA A 137 3.15 -11.58 6.85
C ALA A 137 3.30 -10.18 6.23
N TRP A 138 2.24 -9.64 5.65
CA TRP A 138 2.25 -8.31 5.01
C TRP A 138 2.82 -7.22 5.93
N GLY A 139 2.41 -7.22 7.19
CA GLY A 139 2.88 -6.25 8.18
C GLY A 139 4.37 -6.31 8.48
N LYS A 140 5.04 -7.45 8.21
CA LYS A 140 6.48 -7.66 8.39
C LYS A 140 7.31 -7.29 7.16
N ILE A 141 6.69 -6.89 6.07
CA ILE A 141 7.40 -6.32 4.93
C ILE A 141 7.99 -4.98 5.36
N PRO A 142 9.24 -4.64 5.00
CA PRO A 142 9.79 -3.32 5.29
C PRO A 142 8.93 -2.22 4.67
N GLY A 143 8.81 -1.10 5.36
CA GLY A 143 8.14 0.07 4.83
C GLY A 143 9.16 0.95 4.10
N LEU A 144 9.05 1.05 2.78
CA LEU A 144 9.80 1.99 1.97
C LEU A 144 8.81 2.88 1.22
N CYS A 145 8.89 4.18 1.46
CA CYS A 145 8.07 5.17 0.79
C CYS A 145 8.89 6.41 0.47
N ILE A 146 8.71 6.95 -0.72
CA ILE A 146 9.24 8.25 -1.11
C ILE A 146 8.04 9.17 -1.25
N MET A 147 7.92 10.11 -0.32
CA MET A 147 6.84 11.09 -0.31
C MET A 147 7.30 12.36 -1.02
N ASP A 148 6.57 12.73 -2.05
CA ASP A 148 6.76 14.00 -2.74
C ASP A 148 6.09 15.12 -1.95
N ALA A 149 6.85 16.13 -1.57
CA ALA A 149 6.39 17.32 -0.87
C ALA A 149 6.69 18.60 -1.70
N GLY A 150 6.48 18.54 -3.01
CA GLY A 150 6.77 19.62 -3.95
C GLY A 150 8.26 19.71 -4.28
N LYS A 151 8.95 20.73 -3.79
CA LYS A 151 10.40 20.90 -4.02
C LYS A 151 11.30 20.07 -3.09
N LYS A 152 10.76 19.18 -2.32
CA LYS A 152 11.49 18.31 -1.37
C LYS A 152 10.88 16.92 -1.37
N GLU A 153 11.73 15.94 -1.20
CA GLU A 153 11.30 14.56 -0.93
C GLU A 153 11.47 14.22 0.54
N VAL A 154 10.67 13.28 0.99
CA VAL A 154 10.87 12.63 2.27
C VAL A 154 10.93 11.13 2.05
N ILE A 155 12.08 10.54 2.32
CA ILE A 155 12.25 9.10 2.31
C ILE A 155 11.81 8.57 3.67
N ILE A 156 10.82 7.68 3.65
CA ILE A 156 10.32 7.00 4.83
C ILE A 156 10.78 5.55 4.75
N PHE A 157 11.52 5.13 5.75
CA PHE A 157 11.97 3.74 5.84
C PHE A 157 11.66 3.18 7.23
N SER A 158 11.12 1.97 7.27
CA SER A 158 10.87 1.23 8.50
C SER A 158 11.13 -0.25 8.29
N ASN A 159 11.49 -0.96 9.36
CA ASN A 159 11.70 -2.40 9.30
C ASN A 159 10.42 -3.20 9.09
N HIS A 160 9.26 -2.64 9.45
CA HIS A 160 7.95 -3.27 9.26
C HIS A 160 6.91 -2.24 8.80
N LEU A 161 5.98 -2.65 7.95
CA LEU A 161 4.82 -1.84 7.56
C LEU A 161 3.88 -1.58 8.73
N PHE A 162 3.62 -2.62 9.54
CA PHE A 162 2.77 -2.51 10.72
C PHE A 162 3.57 -2.55 12.02
N LYS A 163 2.96 -2.08 13.09
CA LYS A 163 3.51 -2.24 14.44
C LYS A 163 3.46 -3.74 14.85
N PRO A 164 4.39 -4.20 15.70
CA PRO A 164 5.49 -3.47 16.33
C PRO A 164 6.61 -3.14 15.34
N ARG A 165 7.12 -1.90 15.41
CA ARG A 165 8.29 -1.42 14.67
C ARG A 165 9.40 -1.15 15.65
N THR A 166 10.59 -1.67 15.41
CA THR A 166 11.79 -1.36 16.20
C THR A 166 12.58 -0.21 15.59
N PHE A 167 12.34 0.06 14.31
CA PHE A 167 13.05 1.09 13.57
C PHE A 167 12.12 1.76 12.56
N ALA A 168 12.09 3.09 12.55
CA ALA A 168 11.45 3.90 11.52
C ALA A 168 12.14 5.27 11.46
N ILE A 169 12.59 5.64 10.27
CA ILE A 169 13.20 6.94 10.00
C ILE A 169 12.47 7.65 8.87
N MET A 170 12.54 8.98 8.93
CA MET A 170 12.06 9.87 7.87
C MET A 170 13.18 10.84 7.58
N ILE A 171 13.70 10.81 6.36
CA ILE A 171 14.85 11.61 5.95
C ILE A 171 14.37 12.62 4.92
N PRO A 172 14.36 13.92 5.23
CA PRO A 172 14.18 14.95 4.23
C PRO A 172 15.35 14.90 3.24
N ASN A 173 15.07 14.80 1.96
CA ASN A 173 16.07 14.74 0.92
C ASN A 173 16.13 16.05 0.15
N VAL A 174 17.31 16.63 0.05
CA VAL A 174 17.56 17.87 -0.71
C VAL A 174 17.98 17.61 -2.16
N ILE A 175 18.32 16.37 -2.50
CA ILE A 175 18.72 15.95 -3.85
C ILE A 175 17.52 15.31 -4.56
N TYR A 176 16.46 16.06 -4.64
CA TYR A 176 15.11 15.66 -5.00
C TYR A 176 15.00 14.96 -6.38
N ASP A 177 15.38 15.66 -7.45
CA ASP A 177 15.13 15.14 -8.80
C ASP A 177 16.07 14.00 -9.19
N PHE A 178 17.26 13.97 -8.61
CA PHE A 178 18.29 12.99 -8.96
C PHE A 178 17.89 11.56 -8.51
N ASN A 179 17.37 11.42 -7.30
CA ASN A 179 16.95 10.11 -6.79
C ASN A 179 15.74 9.53 -7.54
N LYS A 180 14.79 10.36 -7.94
CA LYS A 180 13.66 9.92 -8.77
C LYS A 180 14.11 9.39 -10.12
N VAL A 181 14.99 10.15 -10.78
CA VAL A 181 15.54 9.75 -12.08
C VAL A 181 16.34 8.46 -11.98
N ILE A 182 17.16 8.29 -10.94
CA ILE A 182 17.89 7.03 -10.72
C ILE A 182 16.92 5.89 -10.49
N LEU A 183 15.95 6.08 -9.62
CA LEU A 183 14.97 5.04 -9.28
C LEU A 183 14.17 4.63 -10.52
N GLU A 184 13.68 5.59 -11.30
CA GLU A 184 13.00 5.32 -12.56
C GLU A 184 13.87 4.52 -13.52
N LYS A 185 15.08 4.99 -13.80
CA LYS A 185 16.01 4.30 -14.70
C LYS A 185 16.37 2.90 -14.21
N TYR A 186 16.55 2.74 -12.90
CA TYR A 186 16.83 1.45 -12.30
C TYR A 186 15.66 0.47 -12.48
N PHE A 187 14.42 0.88 -12.17
CA PHE A 187 13.25 0.03 -12.35
C PHE A 187 13.00 -0.32 -13.81
N LEU A 188 13.15 0.64 -14.72
CA LEU A 188 13.03 0.38 -16.15
C LEU A 188 14.10 -0.58 -16.66
N TRP A 189 15.35 -0.41 -16.21
CA TRP A 189 16.45 -1.29 -16.57
C TRP A 189 16.22 -2.70 -16.05
N LYS A 190 15.92 -2.87 -14.76
CA LYS A 190 15.70 -4.19 -14.16
C LYS A 190 14.51 -4.91 -14.82
N SER A 191 13.45 -4.19 -15.14
CA SER A 191 12.26 -4.76 -15.80
C SER A 191 12.59 -5.20 -17.23
N ARG A 192 13.29 -4.37 -18.01
CA ARG A 192 13.70 -4.71 -19.38
C ARG A 192 14.66 -5.90 -19.46
N LYS A 193 15.48 -6.09 -18.44
CA LYS A 193 16.46 -7.19 -18.36
C LYS A 193 15.91 -8.46 -17.68
N GLY A 194 14.69 -8.44 -17.19
CA GLY A 194 14.11 -9.55 -16.44
C GLY A 194 14.72 -9.77 -15.05
N TYR A 195 15.39 -8.76 -14.51
CA TYR A 195 16.03 -8.83 -13.18
C TYR A 195 15.04 -8.51 -12.06
N ALA A 196 13.81 -9.03 -12.15
CA ALA A 196 12.75 -8.76 -11.19
C ALA A 196 13.08 -9.22 -9.76
N PHE A 197 14.06 -10.11 -9.57
CA PHE A 197 14.54 -10.59 -8.27
C PHE A 197 15.38 -9.55 -7.51
N LEU A 198 15.93 -8.55 -8.20
CA LEU A 198 16.66 -7.46 -7.55
C LEU A 198 15.71 -6.57 -6.73
N PRO A 199 16.23 -5.94 -5.64
CA PRO A 199 15.44 -5.06 -4.79
C PRO A 199 14.77 -3.92 -5.55
#